data_58ff3cf625ddfaa678679e640135a117
#
_entry.id   58ff3cf625ddfaa678679e640135a117
#
_cell.length_a   1.000
_cell.length_b   1.000
_cell.length_c   1.000
_cell.angle_alpha   90.00
_cell.angle_beta   90.00
_cell.angle_gamma   90.00
#
_symmetry.space_group_name_H-M   'P 1'
#
loop_
_entity.id
_entity.type
_entity.pdbx_description
1 polymer ?
#
loop_
_entity_poly.entity_id
_entity_poly.type
_entity_poly.pdbx_seq_one_letter_code
_entity_poly.pdbx_strand_id
1 'polypeptide(L)'
;MAQQPTKGGSRSGRRPRLSLDDWTAAGLQLLVTEGRTAVKISRLCDELGVTKGSFYWHFTDIDDLMKAIATRYTSQDNDAARGLTSVEELPVRERLTRMGTMLVDDRAWEAEVAVREWARSDPKVAESVRALDQRIMTVVENAFLELGFDKDEARVRAGTLVYAGIGFVYGRDGLPSPTVEQIQALLTILVRK
;
A
#
# COMPACT_ATOMS: atom_id res chain seq x y z
N MET A 1 -50.73 45.83 10.57
CA MET A 1 -49.60 45.36 9.73
C MET A 1 -48.87 44.25 10.53
N ALA A 2 -49.15 43.01 10.19
CA ALA A 2 -48.55 41.86 10.81
C ALA A 2 -47.48 41.26 9.87
N GLN A 3 -46.21 41.26 10.30
CA GLN A 3 -45.14 40.66 9.56
C GLN A 3 -45.11 39.12 9.78
N GLN A 4 -45.16 38.40 8.73
CA GLN A 4 -44.98 36.94 8.72
C GLN A 4 -43.48 36.59 8.88
N PRO A 5 -43.13 35.53 9.65
CA PRO A 5 -41.75 35.05 9.73
C PRO A 5 -41.45 34.15 8.50
N THR A 6 -40.38 34.46 7.79
CA THR A 6 -39.82 33.70 6.70
C THR A 6 -39.23 32.39 7.24
N LYS A 7 -39.75 31.24 6.78
CA LYS A 7 -39.17 29.92 6.99
C LYS A 7 -37.83 29.85 6.27
N GLY A 8 -36.74 29.85 7.03
CA GLY A 8 -35.42 29.50 6.57
C GLY A 8 -35.36 27.99 6.21
N GLY A 9 -35.30 27.68 4.91
CA GLY A 9 -35.11 26.33 4.42
C GLY A 9 -33.72 25.84 4.76
N SER A 10 -33.62 24.90 5.68
CA SER A 10 -32.41 24.11 5.94
C SER A 10 -32.03 23.39 4.63
N ARG A 11 -30.95 23.84 3.99
CA ARG A 11 -30.28 23.11 2.91
C ARG A 11 -29.65 21.89 3.57
N SER A 12 -30.34 20.75 3.51
CA SER A 12 -29.77 19.43 3.75
C SER A 12 -28.57 19.26 2.82
N GLY A 13 -27.38 19.45 3.32
CA GLY A 13 -26.13 19.20 2.61
C GLY A 13 -26.09 17.72 2.23
N ARG A 14 -26.33 17.42 0.95
CA ARG A 14 -26.19 16.07 0.39
C ARG A 14 -24.72 15.70 0.60
N ARG A 15 -24.42 14.76 1.51
CA ARG A 15 -23.06 14.23 1.66
C ARG A 15 -22.57 13.79 0.29
N PRO A 16 -21.32 14.10 -0.09
CA PRO A 16 -20.76 13.63 -1.34
C PRO A 16 -20.89 12.10 -1.39
N ARG A 17 -21.23 11.60 -2.55
CA ARG A 17 -21.39 10.16 -2.79
C ARG A 17 -20.01 9.51 -2.63
N LEU A 18 -19.89 8.47 -1.81
CA LEU A 18 -18.65 7.73 -1.65
C LEU A 18 -18.19 7.16 -3.00
N SER A 19 -16.91 7.29 -3.25
CA SER A 19 -16.23 6.70 -4.40
C SER A 19 -15.83 5.25 -4.11
N LEU A 20 -15.44 4.51 -5.13
CA LEU A 20 -14.84 3.17 -4.99
C LEU A 20 -13.57 3.23 -4.14
N ASP A 21 -12.83 4.34 -4.24
CA ASP A 21 -11.63 4.60 -3.48
C ASP A 21 -11.90 4.74 -1.98
N ASP A 22 -12.98 5.42 -1.59
CA ASP A 22 -13.36 5.55 -0.18
C ASP A 22 -13.65 4.19 0.44
N TRP A 23 -14.36 3.33 -0.28
CA TRP A 23 -14.68 1.98 0.17
C TRP A 23 -13.45 1.08 0.29
N THR A 24 -12.57 1.10 -0.71
CA THR A 24 -11.34 0.29 -0.69
C THR A 24 -10.36 0.78 0.37
N ALA A 25 -10.28 2.10 0.60
CA ALA A 25 -9.46 2.66 1.67
C ALA A 25 -9.97 2.26 3.06
N ALA A 26 -11.30 2.40 3.32
CA ALA A 26 -11.90 1.96 4.58
C ALA A 26 -11.74 0.44 4.80
N GLY A 27 -11.92 -0.35 3.74
CA GLY A 27 -11.73 -1.80 3.80
C GLY A 27 -10.28 -2.19 4.11
N LEU A 28 -9.31 -1.54 3.49
CA LEU A 28 -7.88 -1.74 3.78
C LEU A 28 -7.56 -1.32 5.23
N GLN A 29 -8.10 -0.19 5.70
CA GLN A 29 -7.90 0.24 7.07
C GLN A 29 -8.42 -0.79 8.08
N LEU A 30 -9.63 -1.35 7.89
CA LEU A 30 -10.15 -2.42 8.74
C LEU A 30 -9.32 -3.70 8.65
N LEU A 31 -8.85 -4.06 7.45
CA LEU A 31 -7.95 -5.20 7.26
C LEU A 31 -6.68 -5.07 8.09
N VAL A 32 -6.09 -3.88 8.11
CA VAL A 32 -4.85 -3.56 8.84
C VAL A 32 -5.08 -3.55 10.35
N THR A 33 -6.14 -2.92 10.82
CA THR A 33 -6.34 -2.67 12.26
C THR A 33 -7.03 -3.82 12.99
N GLU A 34 -7.95 -4.52 12.33
CA GLU A 34 -8.82 -5.51 12.95
C GLU A 34 -8.72 -6.91 12.28
N GLY A 35 -7.96 -7.00 11.17
CA GLY A 35 -7.78 -8.23 10.41
C GLY A 35 -8.92 -8.56 9.43
N ARG A 36 -8.70 -9.59 8.60
CA ARG A 36 -9.63 -9.95 7.51
C ARG A 36 -11.06 -10.24 7.96
N THR A 37 -11.23 -10.86 9.10
CA THR A 37 -12.57 -11.26 9.62
C THR A 37 -13.44 -10.08 10.04
N ALA A 38 -12.85 -8.93 10.30
CA ALA A 38 -13.53 -7.69 10.63
C ALA A 38 -14.07 -6.95 9.38
N VAL A 39 -13.53 -7.23 8.19
CA VAL A 39 -14.00 -6.61 6.95
C VAL A 39 -15.36 -7.20 6.57
N LYS A 40 -16.42 -6.55 7.07
CA LYS A 40 -17.83 -6.92 6.85
C LYS A 40 -18.60 -5.72 6.34
N ILE A 41 -19.62 -5.95 5.49
CA ILE A 41 -20.47 -4.89 4.94
C ILE A 41 -21.05 -3.98 6.02
N SER A 42 -21.57 -4.57 7.11
CA SER A 42 -22.14 -3.79 8.24
C SER A 42 -21.07 -2.89 8.88
N ARG A 43 -19.88 -3.45 9.20
CA ARG A 43 -18.80 -2.72 9.84
C ARG A 43 -18.28 -1.56 8.96
N LEU A 44 -18.17 -1.79 7.66
CA LEU A 44 -17.81 -0.75 6.68
C LEU A 44 -18.85 0.35 6.58
N CYS A 45 -20.15 -0.02 6.57
CA CYS A 45 -21.23 0.95 6.55
C CYS A 45 -21.25 1.82 7.83
N ASP A 46 -20.98 1.23 8.97
CA ASP A 46 -20.87 1.94 10.26
C ASP A 46 -19.67 2.91 10.23
N GLU A 47 -18.50 2.45 9.76
CA GLU A 47 -17.29 3.25 9.63
C GLU A 47 -17.47 4.48 8.70
N LEU A 48 -18.10 4.25 7.57
CA LEU A 48 -18.33 5.29 6.56
C LEU A 48 -19.60 6.12 6.81
N GLY A 49 -20.43 5.76 7.80
CA GLY A 49 -21.66 6.45 8.13
C GLY A 49 -22.71 6.40 7.02
N VAL A 50 -22.82 5.24 6.34
CA VAL A 50 -23.73 5.04 5.19
C VAL A 50 -24.57 3.76 5.33
N THR A 51 -25.55 3.60 4.45
CA THR A 51 -26.42 2.43 4.42
C THR A 51 -25.84 1.28 3.58
N LYS A 52 -26.29 0.03 3.81
CA LYS A 52 -25.92 -1.12 2.97
C LYS A 52 -26.29 -0.92 1.49
N GLY A 53 -27.35 -0.16 1.19
CA GLY A 53 -27.70 0.20 -0.17
C GLY A 53 -26.59 0.99 -0.90
N SER A 54 -25.82 1.81 -0.17
CA SER A 54 -24.65 2.50 -0.72
C SER A 54 -23.54 1.53 -1.11
N PHE A 55 -23.32 0.47 -0.32
CA PHE A 55 -22.36 -0.59 -0.63
C PHE A 55 -22.72 -1.31 -1.93
N TYR A 56 -23.96 -1.79 -2.05
CA TYR A 56 -24.43 -2.55 -3.22
C TYR A 56 -24.51 -1.74 -4.51
N TRP A 57 -24.28 -0.44 -4.43
CA TRP A 57 -24.12 0.41 -5.59
C TRP A 57 -22.74 0.27 -6.25
N HIS A 58 -21.74 -0.15 -5.48
CA HIS A 58 -20.34 -0.28 -5.90
C HIS A 58 -19.88 -1.72 -6.03
N PHE A 59 -20.40 -2.61 -5.20
CA PHE A 59 -19.94 -4.00 -5.08
C PHE A 59 -21.10 -4.96 -5.01
N THR A 60 -20.92 -6.13 -5.62
CA THR A 60 -21.92 -7.21 -5.59
C THR A 60 -21.98 -7.87 -4.21
N ASP A 61 -20.84 -8.07 -3.58
CA ASP A 61 -20.67 -8.70 -2.27
C ASP A 61 -19.34 -8.26 -1.62
N ILE A 62 -19.06 -8.84 -0.44
CA ILE A 62 -17.83 -8.52 0.28
C ILE A 62 -16.58 -9.03 -0.43
N ASP A 63 -16.66 -10.14 -1.16
CA ASP A 63 -15.53 -10.70 -1.90
C ASP A 63 -15.14 -9.82 -3.08
N ASP A 64 -16.11 -9.15 -3.71
CA ASP A 64 -15.88 -8.16 -4.75
C ASP A 64 -15.12 -6.93 -4.22
N LEU A 65 -15.51 -6.40 -3.04
CA LEU A 65 -14.74 -5.36 -2.36
C LEU A 65 -13.34 -5.84 -2.01
N MET A 66 -13.22 -7.03 -1.41
CA MET A 66 -11.91 -7.59 -1.04
C MET A 66 -10.98 -7.69 -2.26
N LYS A 67 -11.50 -8.16 -3.38
CA LYS A 67 -10.77 -8.20 -4.65
C LYS A 67 -10.34 -6.80 -5.13
N ALA A 68 -11.22 -5.81 -5.00
CA ALA A 68 -10.90 -4.42 -5.34
C ALA A 68 -9.79 -3.86 -4.44
N ILE A 69 -9.80 -4.16 -3.12
CA ILE A 69 -8.74 -3.79 -2.18
C ILE A 69 -7.40 -4.40 -2.61
N ALA A 70 -7.35 -5.70 -2.90
CA ALA A 70 -6.13 -6.37 -3.32
C ALA A 70 -5.59 -5.79 -4.64
N THR A 71 -6.46 -5.64 -5.63
CA THR A 71 -6.11 -5.09 -6.94
C THR A 71 -5.55 -3.68 -6.79
N ARG A 72 -6.22 -2.81 -6.05
CA ARG A 72 -5.76 -1.44 -5.80
C ARG A 72 -4.43 -1.42 -5.06
N TYR A 73 -4.30 -2.21 -3.99
CA TYR A 73 -3.08 -2.28 -3.20
C TYR A 73 -1.87 -2.68 -4.04
N THR A 74 -2.03 -3.65 -4.93
CA THR A 74 -0.96 -4.18 -5.78
C THR A 74 -0.86 -3.51 -7.15
N SER A 75 -1.73 -2.53 -7.47
CA SER A 75 -1.73 -1.84 -8.76
C SER A 75 -0.48 -0.97 -8.96
N GLN A 76 -0.19 -0.68 -10.22
CA GLN A 76 0.86 0.25 -10.61
C GLN A 76 0.58 1.69 -10.15
N ASP A 77 -0.71 2.07 -9.96
CA ASP A 77 -1.07 3.39 -9.43
C ASP A 77 -0.52 3.62 -8.01
N ASN A 78 -0.32 2.54 -7.25
CA ASN A 78 0.32 2.58 -5.93
C ASN A 78 1.86 2.46 -5.98
N ASP A 79 2.44 2.23 -7.15
CA ASP A 79 3.88 2.10 -7.29
C ASP A 79 4.59 3.43 -6.98
N ALA A 80 3.95 4.57 -7.22
CA ALA A 80 4.47 5.88 -6.80
C ALA A 80 4.59 5.99 -5.27
N ALA A 81 3.59 5.53 -4.53
CA ALA A 81 3.62 5.50 -3.07
C ALA A 81 4.70 4.56 -2.51
N ARG A 82 5.13 3.56 -3.30
CA ARG A 82 6.23 2.65 -2.97
C ARG A 82 7.59 3.13 -3.48
N GLY A 83 7.67 4.32 -4.08
CA GLY A 83 8.89 4.82 -4.70
C GLY A 83 9.32 4.07 -5.97
N LEU A 84 8.41 3.33 -6.62
CA LEU A 84 8.73 2.56 -7.82
C LEU A 84 8.66 3.39 -9.12
N THR A 85 7.85 4.44 -9.17
CA THR A 85 7.61 5.23 -10.40
C THR A 85 7.95 6.71 -10.27
N SER A 86 7.78 7.34 -9.13
CA SER A 86 8.00 8.78 -8.95
C SER A 86 9.47 9.20 -8.88
N VAL A 87 10.38 8.28 -9.17
CA VAL A 87 11.81 8.38 -8.88
C VAL A 87 12.67 8.30 -10.13
N GLU A 88 12.05 8.12 -11.31
CA GLU A 88 12.81 7.99 -12.57
C GLU A 88 13.64 9.23 -12.90
N GLU A 89 13.22 10.41 -12.41
CA GLU A 89 13.96 11.68 -12.58
C GLU A 89 15.09 11.87 -11.55
N LEU A 90 15.13 11.09 -10.47
CA LEU A 90 16.15 11.22 -9.45
C LEU A 90 17.40 10.40 -9.80
N PRO A 91 18.60 10.84 -9.34
CA PRO A 91 19.79 10.01 -9.42
C PRO A 91 19.56 8.63 -8.79
N VAL A 92 20.05 7.57 -9.43
CA VAL A 92 19.76 6.19 -9.06
C VAL A 92 20.05 5.86 -7.57
N ARG A 93 21.10 6.46 -6.98
CA ARG A 93 21.41 6.28 -5.55
C ARG A 93 20.33 6.87 -4.65
N GLU A 94 19.78 8.02 -5.04
CA GLU A 94 18.71 8.69 -4.32
C GLU A 94 17.41 7.89 -4.41
N ARG A 95 17.12 7.30 -5.58
CA ARG A 95 15.99 6.37 -5.76
C ARG A 95 16.06 5.20 -4.79
N LEU A 96 17.17 4.48 -4.75
CA LEU A 96 17.38 3.35 -3.85
C LEU A 96 17.27 3.77 -2.38
N THR A 97 17.82 4.93 -2.02
CA THR A 97 17.72 5.47 -0.65
C THR A 97 16.27 5.75 -0.27
N ARG A 98 15.53 6.40 -1.15
CA ARG A 98 14.11 6.70 -0.91
C ARG A 98 13.27 5.43 -0.76
N MET A 99 13.46 4.44 -1.64
CA MET A 99 12.77 3.15 -1.53
C MET A 99 13.08 2.44 -0.21
N GLY A 100 14.34 2.44 0.22
CA GLY A 100 14.74 1.81 1.48
C GLY A 100 14.20 2.54 2.72
N THR A 101 14.22 3.88 2.73
CA THR A 101 13.74 4.66 3.87
C THR A 101 12.23 4.65 4.03
N MET A 102 11.46 4.56 2.94
CA MET A 102 10.00 4.41 3.00
C MET A 102 9.54 3.20 3.80
N LEU A 103 10.31 2.10 3.79
CA LEU A 103 10.01 0.91 4.59
C LEU A 103 10.13 1.14 6.11
N VAL A 104 10.87 2.17 6.53
CA VAL A 104 11.16 2.45 7.95
C VAL A 104 10.33 3.61 8.47
N ASP A 105 10.17 4.66 7.68
CA ASP A 105 9.56 5.94 8.08
C ASP A 105 8.03 5.93 7.99
N ASP A 106 7.43 5.12 7.11
CA ASP A 106 6.00 5.13 6.86
C ASP A 106 5.36 3.85 7.42
N ARG A 107 4.16 3.99 8.01
CA ARG A 107 3.35 2.87 8.48
C ARG A 107 2.77 2.01 7.33
N ALA A 108 3.22 2.26 6.09
CA ALA A 108 2.86 1.47 4.91
C ALA A 108 3.14 -0.04 5.08
N TRP A 109 4.12 -0.41 5.92
CA TRP A 109 4.41 -1.80 6.27
C TRP A 109 3.24 -2.54 6.94
N GLU A 110 2.36 -1.83 7.69
CA GLU A 110 1.18 -2.45 8.32
C GLU A 110 0.23 -3.02 7.25
N ALA A 111 0.00 -2.26 6.19
CA ALA A 111 -0.79 -2.72 5.06
C ALA A 111 -0.08 -3.86 4.30
N GLU A 112 1.25 -3.80 4.18
CA GLU A 112 2.06 -4.84 3.55
C GLU A 112 1.92 -6.18 4.31
N VAL A 113 2.06 -6.17 5.64
CA VAL A 113 1.83 -7.36 6.48
C VAL A 113 0.42 -7.90 6.28
N ALA A 114 -0.59 -7.05 6.42
CA ALA A 114 -1.99 -7.46 6.35
C ALA A 114 -2.35 -8.10 4.99
N VAL A 115 -1.87 -7.53 3.89
CA VAL A 115 -2.12 -8.07 2.54
C VAL A 115 -1.34 -9.36 2.31
N ARG A 116 -0.10 -9.47 2.78
CA ARG A 116 0.70 -10.70 2.67
C ARG A 116 0.15 -11.83 3.53
N GLU A 117 -0.34 -11.56 4.73
CA GLU A 117 -1.04 -12.55 5.55
C GLU A 117 -2.33 -13.04 4.85
N TRP A 118 -3.09 -12.12 4.26
CA TRP A 118 -4.25 -12.51 3.46
C TRP A 118 -3.86 -13.37 2.24
N ALA A 119 -2.78 -13.05 1.54
CA ALA A 119 -2.25 -13.82 0.42
C ALA A 119 -1.95 -15.28 0.76
N ARG A 120 -1.69 -15.61 2.03
CA ARG A 120 -1.47 -17.01 2.49
C ARG A 120 -2.71 -17.89 2.35
N SER A 121 -3.89 -17.29 2.38
CA SER A 121 -5.16 -18.00 2.31
C SER A 121 -5.97 -17.75 1.03
N ASP A 122 -5.52 -16.82 0.18
CA ASP A 122 -6.23 -16.43 -1.04
C ASP A 122 -5.27 -16.48 -2.24
N PRO A 123 -5.42 -17.46 -3.17
CA PRO A 123 -4.53 -17.62 -4.31
C PRO A 123 -4.48 -16.42 -5.26
N LYS A 124 -5.59 -15.66 -5.39
CA LYS A 124 -5.65 -14.48 -6.28
C LYS A 124 -4.85 -13.32 -5.68
N VAL A 125 -4.97 -13.13 -4.38
CA VAL A 125 -4.16 -12.13 -3.66
C VAL A 125 -2.69 -12.52 -3.69
N ALA A 126 -2.39 -13.81 -3.53
CA ALA A 126 -1.01 -14.31 -3.65
C ALA A 126 -0.41 -14.06 -5.04
N GLU A 127 -1.19 -14.21 -6.12
CA GLU A 127 -0.77 -13.87 -7.47
C GLU A 127 -0.46 -12.38 -7.62
N SER A 128 -1.34 -11.52 -7.11
CA SER A 128 -1.15 -10.07 -7.13
C SER A 128 0.10 -9.63 -6.35
N VAL A 129 0.34 -10.23 -5.17
CA VAL A 129 1.55 -9.96 -4.36
C VAL A 129 2.80 -10.45 -5.09
N ARG A 130 2.79 -11.63 -5.71
CA ARG A 130 3.92 -12.11 -6.51
C ARG A 130 4.25 -11.17 -7.68
N ALA A 131 3.23 -10.67 -8.38
CA ALA A 131 3.42 -9.71 -9.46
C ALA A 131 4.05 -8.40 -8.96
N LEU A 132 3.62 -7.91 -7.79
CA LEU A 132 4.24 -6.74 -7.12
C LEU A 132 5.70 -7.02 -6.78
N ASP A 133 6.01 -8.17 -6.14
CA ASP A 133 7.38 -8.52 -5.76
C ASP A 133 8.31 -8.62 -6.98
N GLN A 134 7.83 -9.16 -8.10
CA GLN A 134 8.56 -9.21 -9.35
C GLN A 134 8.84 -7.81 -9.93
N ARG A 135 7.87 -6.89 -9.84
CA ARG A 135 8.10 -5.50 -10.27
C ARG A 135 9.14 -4.81 -9.41
N ILE A 136 9.03 -4.93 -8.09
CA ILE A 136 10.01 -4.38 -7.15
C ILE A 136 11.41 -4.92 -7.48
N MET A 137 11.56 -6.23 -7.64
CA MET A 137 12.82 -6.86 -8.00
C MET A 137 13.38 -6.28 -9.31
N THR A 138 12.56 -6.15 -10.34
CA THR A 138 12.97 -5.60 -11.65
C THR A 138 13.44 -4.16 -11.53
N VAL A 139 12.71 -3.31 -10.81
CA VAL A 139 13.08 -1.90 -10.61
C VAL A 139 14.42 -1.78 -9.88
N VAL A 140 14.62 -2.60 -8.83
CA VAL A 140 15.86 -2.57 -8.05
C VAL A 140 17.03 -3.15 -8.85
N GLU A 141 16.84 -4.25 -9.60
CA GLU A 141 17.86 -4.83 -10.48
C GLU A 141 18.31 -3.80 -11.54
N ASN A 142 17.35 -3.14 -12.20
CA ASN A 142 17.64 -2.10 -13.18
C ASN A 142 18.43 -0.93 -12.56
N ALA A 143 18.14 -0.55 -11.32
CA ALA A 143 18.91 0.49 -10.64
C ALA A 143 20.38 0.09 -10.41
N PHE A 144 20.67 -1.17 -10.10
CA PHE A 144 22.04 -1.64 -10.00
C PHE A 144 22.73 -1.76 -11.35
N LEU A 145 22.04 -2.15 -12.42
CA LEU A 145 22.56 -2.11 -13.79
C LEU A 145 22.91 -0.69 -14.21
N GLU A 146 22.06 0.30 -13.90
CA GLU A 146 22.32 1.72 -14.18
C GLU A 146 23.54 2.25 -13.41
N LEU A 147 23.82 1.72 -12.21
CA LEU A 147 25.06 2.00 -11.47
C LEU A 147 26.31 1.36 -12.09
N GLY A 148 26.15 0.56 -13.14
CA GLY A 148 27.22 -0.07 -13.91
C GLY A 148 27.76 -1.36 -13.28
N PHE A 149 26.96 -2.06 -12.48
CA PHE A 149 27.22 -3.45 -12.09
C PHE A 149 26.89 -4.38 -13.26
N ASP A 150 27.56 -5.52 -13.34
CA ASP A 150 27.16 -6.55 -14.30
C ASP A 150 25.83 -7.21 -13.86
N LYS A 151 25.27 -8.02 -14.77
CA LYS A 151 23.94 -8.60 -14.56
C LYS A 151 23.87 -9.53 -13.34
N ASP A 152 24.90 -10.31 -13.08
CA ASP A 152 24.93 -11.26 -11.97
C ASP A 152 25.09 -10.52 -10.63
N GLU A 153 25.98 -9.52 -10.57
CA GLU A 153 26.11 -8.65 -9.41
C GLU A 153 24.84 -7.84 -9.14
N ALA A 154 24.24 -7.23 -10.17
CA ALA A 154 23.02 -6.45 -10.03
C ALA A 154 21.89 -7.31 -9.45
N ARG A 155 21.73 -8.54 -9.93
CA ARG A 155 20.73 -9.48 -9.44
C ARG A 155 20.94 -9.88 -7.98
N VAL A 156 22.19 -10.17 -7.58
CA VAL A 156 22.52 -10.53 -6.19
C VAL A 156 22.25 -9.35 -5.25
N ARG A 157 22.69 -8.15 -5.62
CA ARG A 157 22.51 -6.93 -4.82
C ARG A 157 21.03 -6.56 -4.71
N ALA A 158 20.28 -6.64 -5.81
CA ALA A 158 18.84 -6.43 -5.83
C ALA A 158 18.11 -7.44 -4.93
N GLY A 159 18.42 -8.72 -5.07
CA GLY A 159 17.88 -9.78 -4.20
C GLY A 159 18.15 -9.50 -2.73
N THR A 160 19.38 -9.13 -2.39
CA THR A 160 19.75 -8.80 -1.00
C THR A 160 18.88 -7.67 -0.46
N LEU A 161 18.71 -6.58 -1.21
CA LEU A 161 17.91 -5.43 -0.78
C LEU A 161 16.42 -5.77 -0.65
N VAL A 162 15.86 -6.46 -1.65
CA VAL A 162 14.43 -6.82 -1.67
C VAL A 162 14.11 -7.83 -0.57
N TYR A 163 14.92 -8.87 -0.39
CA TYR A 163 14.71 -9.84 0.68
C TYR A 163 14.91 -9.23 2.07
N ALA A 164 15.86 -8.30 2.24
CA ALA A 164 16.00 -7.54 3.48
C ALA A 164 14.72 -6.72 3.76
N GLY A 165 14.16 -6.03 2.75
CA GLY A 165 12.92 -5.28 2.89
C GLY A 165 11.75 -6.17 3.31
N ILE A 166 11.56 -7.32 2.69
CA ILE A 166 10.53 -8.31 3.08
C ILE A 166 10.80 -8.81 4.51
N GLY A 167 12.07 -9.09 4.85
CA GLY A 167 12.47 -9.50 6.20
C GLY A 167 12.16 -8.43 7.26
N PHE A 168 12.33 -7.15 6.94
CA PHE A 168 11.95 -6.06 7.86
C PHE A 168 10.45 -6.01 8.12
N VAL A 169 9.63 -6.23 7.08
CA VAL A 169 8.17 -6.27 7.24
C VAL A 169 7.75 -7.35 8.22
N TYR A 170 8.30 -8.56 8.12
CA TYR A 170 7.93 -9.68 8.98
C TYR A 170 8.71 -9.75 10.30
N GLY A 171 9.88 -9.16 10.37
CA GLY A 171 10.74 -9.24 11.56
C GLY A 171 10.43 -8.23 12.66
N ARG A 172 9.54 -7.27 12.42
CA ARG A 172 9.33 -6.11 13.31
C ARG A 172 8.89 -6.44 14.73
N ASP A 173 8.15 -7.52 14.91
CA ASP A 173 7.68 -7.93 16.24
C ASP A 173 8.76 -8.59 17.09
N GLY A 174 9.83 -9.10 16.47
CA GLY A 174 10.87 -9.85 17.13
C GLY A 174 12.29 -9.28 17.01
N LEU A 175 12.51 -8.35 16.09
CA LEU A 175 13.81 -7.75 15.82
C LEU A 175 13.75 -6.22 15.98
N PRO A 176 14.85 -5.59 16.41
CA PRO A 176 14.92 -4.12 16.42
C PRO A 176 14.68 -3.57 15.02
N SER A 177 13.79 -2.59 14.91
CA SER A 177 13.61 -1.87 13.64
C SER A 177 14.86 -1.12 13.27
N PRO A 178 15.35 -1.22 12.01
CA PRO A 178 16.52 -0.47 11.59
C PRO A 178 16.21 1.02 11.57
N THR A 179 17.20 1.85 11.87
CA THR A 179 17.10 3.30 11.70
C THR A 179 17.31 3.69 10.23
N VAL A 180 16.94 4.93 9.89
CA VAL A 180 17.19 5.49 8.55
C VAL A 180 18.69 5.46 8.22
N GLU A 181 19.54 5.77 9.20
CA GLU A 181 21.00 5.75 9.05
C GLU A 181 21.52 4.34 8.77
N GLN A 182 20.95 3.32 9.40
CA GLN A 182 21.32 1.92 9.15
C GLN A 182 20.91 1.47 7.73
N ILE A 183 19.74 1.89 7.25
CA ILE A 183 19.31 1.65 5.86
C ILE A 183 20.26 2.36 4.88
N GLN A 184 20.63 3.61 5.14
CA GLN A 184 21.58 4.34 4.31
C GLN A 184 22.98 3.68 4.30
N ALA A 185 23.43 3.17 5.45
CA ALA A 185 24.67 2.43 5.55
C ALA A 185 24.63 1.12 4.74
N LEU A 186 23.54 0.36 4.83
CA LEU A 186 23.32 -0.85 4.02
C LEU A 186 23.37 -0.52 2.53
N LEU A 187 22.67 0.52 2.11
CA LEU A 187 22.68 0.96 0.72
C LEU A 187 24.07 1.39 0.27
N THR A 188 24.81 2.10 1.10
CA THR A 188 26.20 2.49 0.83
C THR A 188 27.09 1.27 0.57
N ILE A 189 26.92 0.19 1.35
CA ILE A 189 27.62 -1.07 1.14
C ILE A 189 27.22 -1.70 -0.20
N LEU A 190 25.90 -1.76 -0.49
CA LEU A 190 25.38 -2.40 -1.69
C LEU A 190 25.72 -1.66 -2.99
N VAL A 191 25.91 -0.32 -2.97
CA VAL A 191 26.26 0.46 -4.16
C VAL A 191 27.75 0.68 -4.34
N ARG A 192 28.58 0.08 -3.48
CA ARG A 192 30.04 0.16 -3.58
C ARG A 192 30.54 -0.86 -4.61
N LYS A 193 31.36 -0.38 -5.56
CA LYS A 193 32.15 -1.22 -6.47
C LYS A 193 33.38 -1.73 -5.79
#